data_c98ce4a71088abe5aebf879691b61bf0
#
_entry.id   c98ce4a71088abe5aebf879691b61bf0
#
_cell.length_a   1.000
_cell.length_b   1.000
_cell.length_c   1.000
_cell.angle_alpha   90.00
_cell.angle_beta   90.00
_cell.angle_gamma   90.00
#
_symmetry.space_group_name_H-M   'P 1'
#
loop_
_entity.id
_entity.type
_entity.pdbx_description
1 polymer ?
#
loop_
_entity_poly.entity_id
_entity_poly.type
_entity_poly.pdbx_seq_one_letter_code
_entity_poly.pdbx_strand_id
1 'polypeptide(L)'
;MSILAKTYLSLFSKKLRLICLFFSTFFVSSALAAAIPASAHPETINVNFQHMGKDYHIQGQGIKNTYVFNAGAKKKVSLSTLEWAPYIGQDICNQGWVQQLTVALLTSQGYEVTISFYPWARTISMAEKGRVDILFPEYFIEPAAPSDVIKNTKRTDHLALSLAIPGGPIALLKRKDFKSPFKGELSTLKGQSIGVVRGYQNTPEFDALMDSGFFRIDNSVDDLMNAIKLSKGRIDYIVGDPSVIFFSVRTGNHLSEKAKKSILNSIEVVEPPLQYNSLYYAVSKKAPEWKTLLKTINKAITSFEKEGVTQQIINNTRKQCNKQR
;
A
#
# COMPACT_ATOMS: atom_id res chain seq x y z
N MET A 1 -4.76 21.98 67.10
CA MET A 1 -5.83 22.71 67.80
C MET A 1 -7.00 22.66 66.88
N SER A 2 -7.89 21.76 67.17
CA SER A 2 -9.12 21.91 67.96
C SER A 2 -10.26 22.32 67.02
N ILE A 3 -11.21 21.56 66.73
CA ILE A 3 -12.24 20.87 67.48
C ILE A 3 -13.61 21.30 66.93
N LEU A 4 -14.42 20.30 66.65
CA LEU A 4 -15.84 20.11 66.88
C LEU A 4 -16.86 20.79 65.94
N ALA A 5 -17.67 20.09 65.33
CA ALA A 5 -18.62 19.01 65.63
C ALA A 5 -20.08 19.54 65.83
N LYS A 6 -20.94 18.71 65.32
CA LYS A 6 -22.30 18.37 65.76
C LYS A 6 -23.49 19.11 65.13
N THR A 7 -24.20 18.34 64.36
CA THR A 7 -25.51 17.73 64.65
C THR A 7 -26.67 18.70 64.89
N TYR A 8 -27.78 18.54 64.17
CA TYR A 8 -29.08 18.30 64.74
C TYR A 8 -30.07 17.62 63.81
N LEU A 9 -30.59 16.55 64.31
CA LEU A 9 -31.69 15.71 63.85
C LEU A 9 -33.05 16.42 64.24
N SER A 10 -34.14 16.21 63.48
CA SER A 10 -35.41 15.69 63.91
C SER A 10 -36.51 16.08 62.94
N LEU A 11 -37.17 15.11 62.37
CA LEU A 11 -38.52 14.62 62.67
C LEU A 11 -39.63 15.63 62.43
N PHE A 12 -40.52 15.39 61.48
CA PHE A 12 -41.93 15.10 61.75
C PHE A 12 -42.68 14.57 60.53
N SER A 13 -43.32 13.48 60.77
CA SER A 13 -44.31 12.74 60.03
C SER A 13 -45.56 13.54 59.65
N LYS A 14 -46.22 13.17 58.54
CA LYS A 14 -47.59 12.62 58.52
C LYS A 14 -48.12 12.54 57.07
N LYS A 15 -48.49 11.34 56.73
CA LYS A 15 -49.61 10.89 55.88
C LYS A 15 -50.36 11.93 55.04
N LEU A 16 -50.33 11.75 53.73
CA LEU A 16 -51.57 11.95 52.96
C LEU A 16 -51.54 10.95 51.78
N ARG A 17 -52.51 10.05 51.78
CA ARG A 17 -52.83 9.15 50.64
C ARG A 17 -53.50 10.01 49.57
N LEU A 18 -52.99 9.92 48.34
CA LEU A 18 -53.82 10.23 47.19
C LEU A 18 -53.36 9.35 46.01
N ILE A 19 -54.37 8.78 45.44
CA ILE A 19 -54.43 7.87 44.30
C ILE A 19 -53.69 8.45 43.10
N CYS A 20 -52.70 7.75 42.57
CA CYS A 20 -52.18 8.04 41.23
C CYS A 20 -52.47 6.87 40.32
N LEU A 21 -53.28 7.16 39.33
CA LEU A 21 -53.57 6.33 38.17
C LEU A 21 -52.25 5.90 37.47
N PHE A 22 -52.15 4.63 37.22
CA PHE A 22 -51.14 4.05 36.35
C PHE A 22 -51.41 4.51 34.89
N PHE A 23 -50.62 5.45 34.39
CA PHE A 23 -50.40 5.61 32.96
C PHE A 23 -49.14 4.82 32.61
N SER A 24 -49.33 3.58 32.17
CA SER A 24 -48.26 2.78 31.53
C SER A 24 -48.04 3.32 30.13
N THR A 25 -47.05 4.20 29.98
CA THR A 25 -46.50 4.54 28.66
C THR A 25 -45.61 3.37 28.22
N PHE A 26 -46.13 2.62 27.28
CA PHE A 26 -45.31 1.65 26.51
C PHE A 26 -44.26 2.43 25.73
N PHE A 27 -43.05 2.50 26.26
CA PHE A 27 -41.88 2.84 25.45
C PHE A 27 -41.60 1.67 24.51
N VAL A 28 -42.08 1.75 23.27
CA VAL A 28 -41.63 0.93 22.19
C VAL A 28 -40.20 1.37 21.87
N SER A 29 -39.23 0.70 22.50
CA SER A 29 -37.84 0.83 22.15
C SER A 29 -37.65 0.15 20.79
N SER A 30 -37.77 0.93 19.69
CA SER A 30 -37.31 0.51 18.39
C SER A 30 -35.81 0.33 18.47
N ALA A 31 -35.38 -0.90 18.78
CA ALA A 31 -34.00 -1.33 18.57
C ALA A 31 -33.73 -1.18 17.09
N LEU A 32 -33.05 -0.09 16.72
CA LEU A 32 -32.41 0.04 15.42
C LEU A 32 -31.37 -1.07 15.38
N ALA A 33 -31.73 -2.23 14.85
CA ALA A 33 -30.78 -3.27 14.52
C ALA A 33 -29.81 -2.63 13.51
N ALA A 34 -28.64 -2.21 13.99
CA ALA A 34 -27.55 -1.86 13.12
C ALA A 34 -27.33 -3.09 12.22
N ALA A 35 -27.64 -2.94 10.94
CA ALA A 35 -27.37 -3.95 9.95
C ALA A 35 -25.88 -4.25 10.04
N ILE A 36 -25.53 -5.43 10.57
CA ILE A 36 -24.20 -5.99 10.44
C ILE A 36 -23.94 -6.00 8.95
N PRO A 37 -22.90 -5.33 8.43
CA PRO A 37 -22.61 -5.37 7.01
C PRO A 37 -22.54 -6.84 6.61
N ALA A 38 -23.33 -7.19 5.60
CA ALA A 38 -23.39 -8.53 5.05
C ALA A 38 -21.95 -9.06 4.91
N SER A 39 -21.70 -10.27 5.39
CA SER A 39 -20.43 -10.97 5.20
C SER A 39 -20.02 -10.81 3.74
N ALA A 40 -18.93 -10.10 3.49
CA ALA A 40 -18.40 -9.95 2.14
C ALA A 40 -18.22 -11.39 1.59
N HIS A 41 -18.96 -11.74 0.54
CA HIS A 41 -18.73 -12.98 -0.17
C HIS A 41 -17.26 -12.99 -0.57
N PRO A 42 -16.55 -14.14 -0.46
CA PRO A 42 -15.16 -14.21 -0.84
C PRO A 42 -15.02 -13.73 -2.29
N GLU A 43 -14.20 -12.69 -2.48
CA GLU A 43 -13.92 -12.19 -3.82
C GLU A 43 -13.07 -13.20 -4.57
N THR A 44 -13.54 -13.59 -5.76
CA THR A 44 -12.81 -14.54 -6.61
C THR A 44 -12.00 -13.80 -7.65
N ILE A 45 -10.69 -14.02 -7.64
CA ILE A 45 -9.75 -13.45 -8.61
C ILE A 45 -9.24 -14.58 -9.51
N ASN A 46 -9.29 -14.36 -10.83
CA ASN A 46 -8.78 -15.33 -11.80
C ASN A 46 -7.48 -14.84 -12.43
N VAL A 47 -6.47 -15.71 -12.49
CA VAL A 47 -5.20 -15.48 -13.17
C VAL A 47 -5.01 -16.54 -14.24
N ASN A 48 -5.06 -16.11 -15.52
CA ASN A 48 -4.94 -16.98 -16.67
C ASN A 48 -3.70 -16.63 -17.47
N PHE A 49 -2.85 -17.59 -17.73
CA PHE A 49 -1.64 -17.42 -18.51
C PHE A 49 -1.19 -18.72 -19.15
N GLN A 50 -0.34 -18.62 -20.19
CA GLN A 50 0.32 -19.75 -20.82
C GLN A 50 1.81 -19.68 -20.55
N HIS A 51 2.43 -20.82 -20.18
CA HIS A 51 3.85 -20.92 -19.94
C HIS A 51 4.35 -22.34 -20.27
N MET A 52 5.46 -22.44 -21.01
CA MET A 52 6.05 -23.71 -21.48
C MET A 52 5.03 -24.62 -22.18
N GLY A 53 4.17 -24.04 -23.04
CA GLY A 53 3.14 -24.76 -23.77
C GLY A 53 1.98 -25.27 -22.93
N LYS A 54 1.89 -24.92 -21.65
CA LYS A 54 0.82 -25.30 -20.74
C LYS A 54 -0.06 -24.10 -20.37
N ASP A 55 -1.38 -24.30 -20.40
CA ASP A 55 -2.36 -23.32 -19.92
C ASP A 55 -2.53 -23.44 -18.41
N TYR A 56 -2.56 -22.29 -17.75
CA TYR A 56 -2.79 -22.15 -16.31
C TYR A 56 -4.06 -21.35 -16.09
N HIS A 57 -4.95 -21.90 -15.24
CA HIS A 57 -6.16 -21.26 -14.78
C HIS A 57 -6.15 -21.28 -13.26
N ILE A 58 -5.65 -20.22 -12.67
CA ILE A 58 -5.49 -20.11 -11.23
C ILE A 58 -6.61 -19.28 -10.65
N GLN A 59 -7.34 -19.84 -9.70
CA GLN A 59 -8.37 -19.16 -8.96
C GLN A 59 -7.84 -18.78 -7.59
N GLY A 60 -8.03 -17.52 -7.21
CA GLY A 60 -7.74 -16.99 -5.89
C GLY A 60 -9.04 -16.65 -5.16
N GLN A 61 -9.03 -16.79 -3.85
CA GLN A 61 -10.13 -16.38 -2.98
C GLN A 61 -9.65 -15.37 -1.97
N GLY A 62 -10.36 -14.25 -1.86
CA GLY A 62 -10.06 -13.15 -0.95
C GLY A 62 -10.98 -13.16 0.27
N ILE A 63 -10.40 -12.92 1.44
CA ILE A 63 -11.12 -12.64 2.68
C ILE A 63 -10.47 -11.42 3.32
N LYS A 64 -11.20 -10.32 3.39
CA LYS A 64 -10.69 -9.02 3.86
C LYS A 64 -9.52 -8.56 2.97
N ASN A 65 -8.33 -8.42 3.56
CA ASN A 65 -7.12 -7.94 2.90
C ASN A 65 -6.16 -9.07 2.51
N THR A 66 -6.60 -10.31 2.48
CA THR A 66 -5.76 -11.48 2.21
C THR A 66 -6.37 -12.36 1.12
N TYR A 67 -5.56 -12.78 0.17
CA TYR A 67 -5.94 -13.60 -0.98
C TYR A 67 -5.07 -14.84 -1.04
N VAL A 68 -5.70 -16.00 -1.29
CA VAL A 68 -5.01 -17.29 -1.42
C VAL A 68 -5.24 -17.83 -2.82
N PHE A 69 -4.16 -18.16 -3.51
CA PHE A 69 -4.15 -18.72 -4.87
C PHE A 69 -3.54 -20.11 -4.87
N ASN A 70 -4.01 -21.00 -5.74
CA ASN A 70 -3.53 -22.37 -5.87
C ASN A 70 -3.60 -23.14 -4.54
N ALA A 71 -4.70 -22.97 -3.81
CA ALA A 71 -4.90 -23.58 -2.50
C ALA A 71 -4.71 -25.11 -2.53
N GLY A 72 -4.07 -25.64 -1.48
CA GLY A 72 -3.77 -27.07 -1.33
C GLY A 72 -2.45 -27.52 -1.96
N ALA A 73 -1.69 -26.62 -2.62
CA ALA A 73 -0.35 -26.95 -3.08
C ALA A 73 0.60 -27.25 -1.90
N LYS A 74 1.52 -28.20 -2.08
CA LYS A 74 2.42 -28.64 -0.99
C LYS A 74 3.41 -27.55 -0.56
N LYS A 75 3.91 -26.77 -1.52
CA LYS A 75 4.79 -25.64 -1.23
C LYS A 75 3.92 -24.42 -0.92
N LYS A 76 4.25 -23.70 0.13
CA LYS A 76 3.52 -22.47 0.51
C LYS A 76 4.45 -21.29 0.55
N VAL A 77 3.94 -20.14 0.18
CA VAL A 77 4.67 -18.86 0.26
C VAL A 77 3.72 -17.74 0.66
N SER A 78 4.17 -16.93 1.61
CA SER A 78 3.43 -15.79 2.12
C SER A 78 4.05 -14.49 1.64
N LEU A 79 3.19 -13.57 1.16
CA LEU A 79 3.62 -12.28 0.64
C LEU A 79 2.85 -11.15 1.32
N SER A 80 3.52 -10.02 1.48
CA SER A 80 2.86 -8.77 1.85
C SER A 80 3.09 -7.69 0.80
N THR A 81 2.08 -6.87 0.59
CA THR A 81 2.04 -5.80 -0.39
C THR A 81 1.24 -4.60 0.11
N LEU A 82 1.11 -3.58 -0.71
CA LEU A 82 0.41 -2.33 -0.43
C LEU A 82 -0.66 -2.05 -1.51
N GLU A 83 -1.50 -1.05 -1.25
CA GLU A 83 -2.30 -0.39 -2.29
C GLU A 83 -1.39 0.55 -3.08
N TRP A 84 -1.09 0.19 -4.33
CA TRP A 84 -0.17 0.94 -5.19
C TRP A 84 -0.60 0.88 -6.65
N ALA A 85 -1.80 1.33 -6.89
CA ALA A 85 -2.39 1.35 -8.23
C ALA A 85 -1.69 2.38 -9.15
N PRO A 86 -1.53 2.08 -10.44
CA PRO A 86 -2.18 1.00 -11.20
C PRO A 86 -1.42 -0.34 -11.23
N TYR A 87 -0.35 -0.48 -10.45
CA TYR A 87 0.49 -1.68 -10.45
C TYR A 87 -0.17 -2.84 -9.70
N ILE A 88 -0.66 -2.56 -8.48
CA ILE A 88 -1.29 -3.52 -7.58
C ILE A 88 -2.27 -2.82 -6.65
N GLY A 89 -3.39 -3.48 -6.30
CA GLY A 89 -4.39 -2.96 -5.37
C GLY A 89 -5.63 -3.82 -5.32
N GLN A 90 -6.30 -3.88 -4.18
CA GLN A 90 -7.48 -4.73 -3.98
C GLN A 90 -8.66 -4.28 -4.86
N ASP A 91 -8.89 -2.97 -4.92
CA ASP A 91 -10.06 -2.37 -5.56
C ASP A 91 -9.83 -2.02 -7.04
N ILE A 92 -8.74 -2.47 -7.64
CA ILE A 92 -8.49 -2.26 -9.06
C ILE A 92 -8.73 -3.52 -9.87
N CYS A 93 -9.09 -3.32 -11.13
CA CYS A 93 -9.36 -4.40 -12.07
C CYS A 93 -8.27 -5.47 -12.04
N ASN A 94 -8.65 -6.73 -11.81
CA ASN A 94 -7.75 -7.88 -11.70
C ASN A 94 -6.62 -7.70 -10.66
N GLN A 95 -6.81 -6.82 -9.69
CA GLN A 95 -5.83 -6.41 -8.68
C GLN A 95 -4.49 -5.90 -9.24
N GLY A 96 -4.49 -5.49 -10.50
CA GLY A 96 -3.33 -4.96 -11.19
C GLY A 96 -2.40 -6.03 -11.78
N TRP A 97 -1.57 -5.61 -12.73
CA TRP A 97 -0.73 -6.55 -13.47
C TRP A 97 0.40 -7.14 -12.61
N VAL A 98 0.88 -6.44 -11.60
CA VAL A 98 1.91 -6.95 -10.67
C VAL A 98 1.35 -8.12 -9.86
N GLN A 99 0.10 -8.02 -9.39
CA GLN A 99 -0.57 -9.14 -8.73
C GLN A 99 -0.67 -10.35 -9.66
N GLN A 100 -1.18 -10.13 -10.89
CA GLN A 100 -1.35 -11.18 -11.89
C GLN A 100 -0.01 -11.87 -12.20
N LEU A 101 1.06 -11.10 -12.40
CA LEU A 101 2.41 -11.61 -12.66
C LEU A 101 2.95 -12.39 -11.45
N THR A 102 2.79 -11.88 -10.24
CA THR A 102 3.26 -12.53 -9.01
C THR A 102 2.62 -13.91 -8.81
N VAL A 103 1.30 -13.96 -8.97
CA VAL A 103 0.56 -15.23 -8.88
C VAL A 103 1.02 -16.19 -9.97
N ALA A 104 1.14 -15.72 -11.21
CA ALA A 104 1.59 -16.57 -12.33
C ALA A 104 3.00 -17.14 -12.09
N LEU A 105 3.97 -16.29 -11.69
CA LEU A 105 5.35 -16.71 -11.42
C LEU A 105 5.40 -17.80 -10.34
N LEU A 106 4.76 -17.59 -9.21
CA LEU A 106 4.87 -18.49 -8.07
C LEU A 106 4.03 -19.76 -8.23
N THR A 107 2.83 -19.67 -8.81
CA THR A 107 2.01 -20.86 -9.05
C THR A 107 2.55 -21.74 -10.14
N SER A 108 3.24 -21.20 -11.17
CA SER A 108 3.97 -21.99 -12.16
C SER A 108 5.08 -22.86 -11.55
N GLN A 109 5.59 -22.46 -10.35
CA GLN A 109 6.58 -23.21 -9.58
C GLN A 109 5.97 -24.15 -8.53
N GLY A 110 4.62 -24.26 -8.53
CA GLY A 110 3.86 -25.16 -7.66
C GLY A 110 3.64 -24.66 -6.25
N TYR A 111 3.64 -23.33 -6.03
CA TYR A 111 3.33 -22.75 -4.73
C TYR A 111 1.83 -22.48 -4.55
N GLU A 112 1.34 -22.71 -3.34
CA GLU A 112 0.19 -22.00 -2.80
C GLU A 112 0.67 -20.60 -2.40
N VAL A 113 -0.02 -19.57 -2.88
CA VAL A 113 0.41 -18.17 -2.76
C VAL A 113 -0.57 -17.43 -1.88
N THR A 114 -0.15 -16.94 -0.72
CA THR A 114 -0.94 -16.10 0.16
C THR A 114 -0.44 -14.67 0.09
N ILE A 115 -1.29 -13.73 -0.35
CA ILE A 115 -0.95 -12.31 -0.49
C ILE A 115 -1.82 -11.48 0.44
N SER A 116 -1.20 -10.63 1.27
CA SER A 116 -1.90 -9.76 2.20
C SER A 116 -1.52 -8.29 1.98
N PHE A 117 -2.53 -7.41 1.97
CA PHE A 117 -2.37 -5.98 1.77
C PHE A 117 -2.26 -5.24 3.10
N TYR A 118 -1.25 -4.38 3.23
CA TYR A 118 -1.02 -3.55 4.42
C TYR A 118 -0.42 -2.20 4.02
N PRO A 119 -0.44 -1.19 4.91
CA PRO A 119 0.36 0.02 4.73
C PRO A 119 1.85 -0.33 4.59
N TRP A 120 2.56 0.37 3.70
CA TRP A 120 3.92 0.02 3.28
C TRP A 120 4.90 -0.20 4.44
N ALA A 121 4.95 0.72 5.40
CA ALA A 121 5.82 0.57 6.57
C ALA A 121 5.58 -0.73 7.36
N ARG A 122 4.32 -1.19 7.41
CA ARG A 122 3.98 -2.48 8.03
C ARG A 122 4.46 -3.65 7.18
N THR A 123 4.31 -3.55 5.86
CA THR A 123 4.75 -4.57 4.90
C THR A 123 6.27 -4.79 5.00
N ILE A 124 7.07 -3.71 5.02
CA ILE A 124 8.51 -3.78 5.27
C ILE A 124 8.80 -4.47 6.60
N SER A 125 8.14 -4.02 7.67
CA SER A 125 8.35 -4.59 9.01
C SER A 125 8.04 -6.08 9.08
N MET A 126 7.02 -6.55 8.36
CA MET A 126 6.70 -7.97 8.31
C MET A 126 7.78 -8.79 7.61
N ALA A 127 8.31 -8.31 6.48
CA ALA A 127 9.34 -8.99 5.73
C ALA A 127 10.69 -8.98 6.47
N GLU A 128 11.16 -7.84 6.97
CA GLU A 128 12.42 -7.75 7.70
C GLU A 128 12.42 -8.59 8.99
N LYS A 129 11.25 -8.76 9.63
CA LYS A 129 11.08 -9.62 10.81
C LYS A 129 10.81 -11.09 10.49
N GLY A 130 10.67 -11.45 9.21
CA GLY A 130 10.41 -12.83 8.78
C GLY A 130 8.99 -13.31 9.08
N ARG A 131 8.02 -12.39 9.15
CA ARG A 131 6.60 -12.72 9.33
C ARG A 131 5.90 -13.05 8.01
N VAL A 132 6.53 -12.70 6.91
CA VAL A 132 6.18 -13.08 5.54
C VAL A 132 7.47 -13.41 4.79
N ASP A 133 7.36 -14.22 3.75
CA ASP A 133 8.51 -14.68 2.98
C ASP A 133 8.97 -13.63 1.96
N ILE A 134 8.03 -12.85 1.42
CA ILE A 134 8.29 -11.89 0.33
C ILE A 134 7.54 -10.58 0.60
N LEU A 135 8.21 -9.48 0.36
CA LEU A 135 7.67 -8.13 0.21
C LEU A 135 7.68 -7.77 -1.28
N PHE A 136 6.57 -7.20 -1.82
CA PHE A 136 6.52 -6.80 -3.24
C PHE A 136 5.41 -5.76 -3.51
N PRO A 137 5.51 -5.01 -4.62
CA PRO A 137 6.74 -4.75 -5.36
C PRO A 137 7.65 -3.85 -4.55
N GLU A 138 8.94 -4.01 -4.71
CA GLU A 138 9.97 -3.16 -4.09
C GLU A 138 10.80 -2.49 -5.18
N TYR A 139 11.32 -1.31 -4.93
CA TYR A 139 12.36 -0.71 -5.73
C TYR A 139 13.72 -1.32 -5.40
N PHE A 140 14.74 -0.94 -6.15
CA PHE A 140 16.10 -1.37 -5.84
C PHE A 140 16.51 -0.85 -4.46
N ILE A 141 16.95 -1.75 -3.59
CA ILE A 141 17.42 -1.40 -2.25
C ILE A 141 18.92 -1.13 -2.32
N GLU A 142 19.30 0.11 -2.10
CA GLU A 142 20.71 0.48 -2.06
C GLU A 142 21.47 -0.28 -0.96
N PRO A 143 22.71 -0.72 -1.23
CA PRO A 143 23.49 -1.50 -0.26
C PRO A 143 23.69 -0.82 1.09
N ALA A 144 23.64 0.51 1.13
CA ALA A 144 23.79 1.31 2.34
C ALA A 144 22.47 1.67 3.01
N ALA A 145 21.31 1.41 2.36
CA ALA A 145 19.99 1.82 2.84
C ALA A 145 19.73 1.30 4.27
N PRO A 146 19.47 2.19 5.23
CA PRO A 146 19.20 1.77 6.61
C PRO A 146 17.86 1.05 6.72
N SER A 147 17.75 0.12 7.68
CA SER A 147 16.46 -0.42 8.07
C SER A 147 15.73 0.57 8.98
N ASP A 148 14.50 0.96 8.59
CA ASP A 148 13.61 1.75 9.44
C ASP A 148 12.99 0.92 10.59
N VAL A 149 13.19 -0.40 10.54
CA VAL A 149 12.52 -1.38 11.42
C VAL A 149 13.46 -1.93 12.48
N ILE A 150 14.71 -2.22 12.11
CA ILE A 150 15.71 -2.86 12.95
C ILE A 150 16.92 -1.92 13.08
N LYS A 151 17.02 -1.26 14.22
CA LYS A 151 18.03 -0.24 14.47
C LYS A 151 19.45 -0.76 14.20
N ASN A 152 20.29 0.11 13.66
CA ASN A 152 21.71 -0.14 13.37
C ASN A 152 21.96 -1.29 12.37
N THR A 153 20.98 -1.58 11.51
CA THR A 153 21.12 -2.56 10.43
C THR A 153 20.74 -1.93 9.09
N LYS A 154 21.10 -2.58 8.00
CA LYS A 154 20.71 -2.21 6.65
C LYS A 154 19.51 -3.06 6.20
N ARG A 155 18.69 -2.55 5.29
CA ARG A 155 17.61 -3.36 4.67
C ARG A 155 18.16 -4.61 4.02
N THR A 156 19.30 -4.50 3.34
CA THR A 156 19.98 -5.63 2.70
C THR A 156 20.48 -6.70 3.66
N ASP A 157 20.60 -6.44 4.96
CA ASP A 157 20.89 -7.48 5.95
C ASP A 157 19.71 -8.44 6.13
N HIS A 158 18.48 -7.98 5.89
CA HIS A 158 17.24 -8.70 6.12
C HIS A 158 16.52 -9.15 4.85
N LEU A 159 16.74 -8.45 3.74
CA LEU A 159 16.05 -8.66 2.46
C LEU A 159 17.05 -8.94 1.34
N ALA A 160 16.63 -9.81 0.42
CA ALA A 160 17.39 -10.10 -0.80
C ALA A 160 16.49 -9.87 -2.02
N LEU A 161 16.94 -9.03 -2.96
CA LEU A 161 16.16 -8.71 -4.16
C LEU A 161 16.26 -9.82 -5.22
N SER A 162 15.15 -10.02 -5.93
CA SER A 162 15.09 -10.85 -7.14
C SER A 162 15.77 -10.16 -8.33
N LEU A 163 15.76 -10.81 -9.49
CA LEU A 163 15.90 -10.12 -10.77
C LEU A 163 14.76 -9.09 -10.92
N ALA A 164 15.04 -8.06 -11.72
CA ALA A 164 14.09 -6.98 -11.98
C ALA A 164 12.88 -7.49 -12.79
N ILE A 165 11.72 -6.89 -12.51
CA ILE A 165 10.53 -6.92 -13.36
C ILE A 165 10.21 -5.49 -13.81
N PRO A 166 9.36 -5.30 -14.84
CA PRO A 166 9.01 -3.95 -15.30
C PRO A 166 8.51 -3.04 -14.19
N GLY A 167 8.81 -1.75 -14.29
CA GLY A 167 8.41 -0.72 -13.34
C GLY A 167 7.92 0.55 -14.03
N GLY A 168 8.34 1.71 -13.54
CA GLY A 168 7.93 3.00 -14.05
C GLY A 168 8.93 4.13 -13.80
N PRO A 169 8.66 5.34 -14.34
CA PRO A 169 9.49 6.49 -14.08
C PRO A 169 9.30 7.01 -12.66
N ILE A 170 10.38 7.47 -12.05
CA ILE A 170 10.33 8.30 -10.86
C ILE A 170 10.58 9.73 -11.27
N ALA A 171 9.70 10.61 -10.85
CA ALA A 171 9.76 12.02 -11.19
C ALA A 171 9.41 12.89 -9.97
N LEU A 172 9.71 14.16 -10.08
CA LEU A 172 9.16 15.19 -9.20
C LEU A 172 7.82 15.64 -9.74
N LEU A 173 6.87 15.94 -8.85
CA LEU A 173 5.67 16.67 -9.19
C LEU A 173 5.62 17.97 -8.38
N LYS A 174 5.04 19.02 -8.97
CA LYS A 174 4.90 20.34 -8.35
C LYS A 174 3.52 20.91 -8.63
N ARG A 175 3.16 22.01 -7.98
CA ARG A 175 2.01 22.80 -8.43
C ARG A 175 2.34 23.53 -9.73
N LYS A 176 1.34 23.69 -10.58
CA LYS A 176 1.49 24.42 -11.87
C LYS A 176 1.87 25.88 -11.70
N ASP A 177 1.38 26.51 -10.62
CA ASP A 177 1.68 27.91 -10.29
C ASP A 177 3.05 28.13 -9.63
N PHE A 178 3.72 27.03 -9.25
CA PHE A 178 5.04 27.08 -8.61
C PHE A 178 6.17 27.07 -9.66
N LYS A 179 7.04 28.06 -9.63
CA LYS A 179 8.22 28.12 -10.52
C LYS A 179 9.33 27.25 -9.96
N SER A 180 9.62 26.17 -10.66
CA SER A 180 10.68 25.23 -10.29
C SER A 180 12.03 25.66 -10.85
N PRO A 181 13.12 25.63 -10.06
CA PRO A 181 14.48 25.77 -10.57
C PRO A 181 15.03 24.47 -11.19
N PHE A 182 14.34 23.33 -10.99
CA PHE A 182 14.80 22.01 -11.46
C PHE A 182 14.82 21.95 -13.00
N LYS A 183 15.96 21.49 -13.52
CA LYS A 183 16.21 21.22 -14.96
C LYS A 183 17.01 19.95 -15.17
N GLY A 184 16.81 18.95 -14.29
CA GLY A 184 17.53 17.68 -14.30
C GLY A 184 18.55 17.52 -13.15
N GLU A 185 18.88 18.59 -12.42
CA GLU A 185 19.86 18.54 -11.33
C GLU A 185 19.20 18.75 -9.98
N LEU A 186 19.26 17.76 -9.11
CA LEU A 186 18.71 17.80 -7.75
C LEU A 186 19.38 18.83 -6.85
N SER A 187 20.63 19.19 -7.14
CA SER A 187 21.38 20.24 -6.45
C SER A 187 20.68 21.60 -6.42
N THR A 188 19.84 21.88 -7.43
CA THR A 188 19.05 23.12 -7.55
C THR A 188 17.91 23.20 -6.53
N LEU A 189 17.57 22.10 -5.88
CA LEU A 189 16.45 21.99 -4.94
C LEU A 189 16.85 22.12 -3.46
N LYS A 190 18.04 22.64 -3.16
CA LYS A 190 18.50 22.81 -1.79
C LYS A 190 17.46 23.55 -0.93
N GLY A 191 17.10 22.96 0.21
CA GLY A 191 16.15 23.54 1.16
C GLY A 191 14.70 23.56 0.72
N GLN A 192 14.36 23.00 -0.45
CA GLN A 192 12.96 22.81 -0.86
C GLN A 192 12.25 21.78 0.03
N SER A 193 10.94 21.94 0.21
CA SER A 193 10.13 20.98 0.95
C SER A 193 9.61 19.89 -0.01
N ILE A 194 9.99 18.64 0.27
CA ILE A 194 9.65 17.52 -0.60
C ILE A 194 8.88 16.45 0.18
N GLY A 195 7.70 16.11 -0.30
CA GLY A 195 6.89 15.02 0.22
C GLY A 195 7.41 13.67 -0.27
N VAL A 196 7.59 12.75 0.68
CA VAL A 196 7.97 11.35 0.42
C VAL A 196 7.01 10.41 1.13
N VAL A 197 6.83 9.19 0.61
CA VAL A 197 6.13 8.13 1.35
C VAL A 197 7.14 7.43 2.25
N ARG A 198 6.77 7.30 3.52
CA ARG A 198 7.67 6.68 4.51
C ARG A 198 8.09 5.27 4.08
N GLY A 199 9.40 5.06 4.01
CA GLY A 199 9.99 3.79 3.68
C GLY A 199 10.14 3.52 2.18
N TYR A 200 9.69 4.42 1.29
CA TYR A 200 10.00 4.28 -0.15
C TYR A 200 11.50 4.51 -0.37
N GLN A 201 12.04 3.74 -1.29
CA GLN A 201 13.29 4.06 -1.98
C GLN A 201 12.89 4.81 -3.26
N ASN A 202 13.53 5.93 -3.56
CA ASN A 202 13.21 6.73 -4.75
C ASN A 202 14.27 6.54 -5.81
N THR A 203 15.33 7.35 -5.75
CA THR A 203 16.52 7.17 -6.59
C THR A 203 17.77 7.30 -5.72
N PRO A 204 18.90 6.64 -6.08
CA PRO A 204 20.12 6.68 -5.28
C PRO A 204 20.57 8.10 -4.95
N GLU A 205 20.57 8.99 -5.95
CA GLU A 205 20.96 10.40 -5.77
C GLU A 205 19.98 11.15 -4.86
N PHE A 206 18.66 10.99 -5.10
CA PHE A 206 17.64 11.65 -4.28
C PHE A 206 17.72 11.19 -2.82
N ASP A 207 17.81 9.88 -2.60
CA ASP A 207 17.85 9.29 -1.26
C ASP A 207 19.12 9.70 -0.50
N ALA A 208 20.27 9.77 -1.15
CA ALA A 208 21.52 10.26 -0.56
C ALA A 208 21.41 11.74 -0.15
N LEU A 209 20.82 12.59 -0.99
CA LEU A 209 20.58 14.01 -0.66
C LEU A 209 19.54 14.15 0.47
N MET A 210 18.49 13.35 0.46
CA MET A 210 17.47 13.29 1.50
C MET A 210 18.09 12.95 2.85
N ASP A 211 18.90 11.89 2.92
CA ASP A 211 19.55 11.41 4.15
C ASP A 211 20.58 12.40 4.68
N SER A 212 21.20 13.20 3.81
CA SER A 212 22.11 14.27 4.20
C SER A 212 21.42 15.53 4.75
N GLY A 213 20.08 15.58 4.72
CA GLY A 213 19.32 16.76 5.12
C GLY A 213 19.34 17.90 4.10
N PHE A 214 19.69 17.62 2.85
CA PHE A 214 19.74 18.60 1.78
C PHE A 214 18.37 19.23 1.45
N PHE A 215 17.31 18.43 1.60
CA PHE A 215 15.91 18.83 1.45
C PHE A 215 15.23 18.95 2.83
N ARG A 216 14.11 19.66 2.89
CA ARG A 216 13.16 19.58 3.98
C ARG A 216 12.13 18.48 3.67
N ILE A 217 12.27 17.34 4.32
CA ILE A 217 11.43 16.18 4.04
C ILE A 217 10.13 16.22 4.83
N ASP A 218 9.01 16.03 4.14
CA ASP A 218 7.68 15.85 4.71
C ASP A 218 7.22 14.40 4.45
N ASN A 219 7.19 13.59 5.50
CA ASN A 219 6.79 12.19 5.42
C ASN A 219 5.26 12.04 5.37
N SER A 220 4.78 11.22 4.43
CA SER A 220 3.39 10.82 4.30
C SER A 220 3.21 9.31 4.44
N VAL A 221 1.97 8.89 4.64
CA VAL A 221 1.61 7.46 4.72
C VAL A 221 1.41 6.84 3.35
N ASP A 222 1.05 7.66 2.35
CA ASP A 222 0.76 7.24 0.97
C ASP A 222 0.90 8.41 -0.02
N ASP A 223 0.83 8.08 -1.31
CA ASP A 223 0.92 9.02 -2.42
C ASP A 223 -0.26 10.00 -2.49
N LEU A 224 -1.46 9.58 -2.11
CA LEU A 224 -2.64 10.45 -2.08
C LEU A 224 -2.48 11.59 -1.08
N MET A 225 -1.96 11.30 0.11
CA MET A 225 -1.70 12.31 1.13
C MET A 225 -0.65 13.32 0.65
N ASN A 226 0.39 12.85 -0.03
CA ASN A 226 1.38 13.72 -0.67
C ASN A 226 0.74 14.63 -1.73
N ALA A 227 -0.08 14.10 -2.62
CA ALA A 227 -0.77 14.89 -3.64
C ALA A 227 -1.70 15.96 -3.03
N ILE A 228 -2.40 15.63 -1.94
CA ILE A 228 -3.23 16.58 -1.19
C ILE A 228 -2.38 17.70 -0.58
N LYS A 229 -1.25 17.38 0.07
CA LYS A 229 -0.35 18.38 0.66
C LYS A 229 0.23 19.30 -0.41
N LEU A 230 0.69 18.72 -1.53
CA LEU A 230 1.21 19.48 -2.67
C LEU A 230 0.17 20.44 -3.23
N SER A 231 -1.03 19.95 -3.52
CA SER A 231 -2.11 20.78 -4.09
C SER A 231 -2.50 21.98 -3.21
N LYS A 232 -2.31 21.83 -1.88
CA LYS A 232 -2.57 22.88 -0.88
C LYS A 232 -1.36 23.78 -0.61
N GLY A 233 -0.24 23.60 -1.31
CA GLY A 233 0.98 24.38 -1.12
C GLY A 233 1.68 24.17 0.21
N ARG A 234 1.45 23.06 0.88
CA ARG A 234 2.13 22.73 2.14
C ARG A 234 3.56 22.25 1.91
N ILE A 235 3.82 21.71 0.73
CA ILE A 235 5.12 21.24 0.25
C ILE A 235 5.33 21.76 -1.17
N ASP A 236 6.59 21.86 -1.60
CA ASP A 236 6.96 22.42 -2.90
C ASP A 236 6.93 21.35 -3.99
N TYR A 237 7.38 20.15 -3.63
CA TYR A 237 7.44 18.97 -4.51
C TYR A 237 6.94 17.71 -3.82
N ILE A 238 6.63 16.71 -4.62
CA ILE A 238 6.58 15.31 -4.23
C ILE A 238 7.45 14.51 -5.19
N VAL A 239 8.09 13.45 -4.70
CA VAL A 239 8.83 12.48 -5.50
C VAL A 239 8.07 11.17 -5.54
N GLY A 240 8.01 10.54 -6.72
CA GLY A 240 7.37 9.23 -6.88
C GLY A 240 7.02 8.92 -8.33
N ASP A 241 6.30 7.82 -8.54
CA ASP A 241 5.76 7.46 -9.86
C ASP A 241 4.52 8.32 -10.18
N PRO A 242 4.56 9.13 -11.25
CA PRO A 242 3.42 9.97 -11.62
C PRO A 242 2.14 9.19 -11.87
N SER A 243 2.24 7.96 -12.40
CA SER A 243 1.07 7.11 -12.68
C SER A 243 0.37 6.72 -11.39
N VAL A 244 1.12 6.38 -10.35
CA VAL A 244 0.61 6.05 -9.01
C VAL A 244 -0.04 7.28 -8.37
N ILE A 245 0.66 8.41 -8.38
CA ILE A 245 0.19 9.65 -7.77
C ILE A 245 -1.12 10.10 -8.41
N PHE A 246 -1.19 10.19 -9.73
CA PHE A 246 -2.42 10.58 -10.43
C PHE A 246 -3.54 9.55 -10.28
N PHE A 247 -3.21 8.26 -10.25
CA PHE A 247 -4.21 7.22 -10.03
C PHE A 247 -4.80 7.30 -8.62
N SER A 248 -3.97 7.47 -7.60
CA SER A 248 -4.43 7.59 -6.21
C SER A 248 -5.39 8.76 -6.00
N VAL A 249 -5.13 9.90 -6.70
CA VAL A 249 -6.06 11.04 -6.67
C VAL A 249 -7.39 10.71 -7.36
N ARG A 250 -7.35 10.05 -8.54
CA ARG A 250 -8.57 9.71 -9.30
C ARG A 250 -9.48 8.75 -8.53
N THR A 251 -8.89 7.81 -7.81
CA THR A 251 -9.62 6.73 -7.12
C THR A 251 -9.82 6.96 -5.62
N GLY A 252 -9.25 8.03 -5.06
CA GLY A 252 -9.32 8.31 -3.63
C GLY A 252 -10.76 8.44 -3.13
N ASN A 253 -11.24 7.44 -2.38
CA ASN A 253 -12.62 7.34 -1.91
C ASN A 253 -13.01 8.41 -0.88
N HIS A 254 -12.01 9.05 -0.25
CA HIS A 254 -12.22 10.11 0.73
C HIS A 254 -12.34 11.51 0.10
N LEU A 255 -12.17 11.61 -1.22
CA LEU A 255 -12.23 12.87 -1.96
C LEU A 255 -13.54 12.99 -2.73
N SER A 256 -14.19 14.17 -2.66
CA SER A 256 -15.27 14.48 -3.58
C SER A 256 -14.72 14.62 -5.01
N GLU A 257 -15.55 14.39 -6.03
CA GLU A 257 -15.15 14.55 -7.44
C GLU A 257 -14.63 15.98 -7.74
N LYS A 258 -15.20 17.00 -7.07
CA LYS A 258 -14.71 18.38 -7.16
C LYS A 258 -13.28 18.51 -6.62
N ALA A 259 -12.98 17.84 -5.49
CA ALA A 259 -11.63 17.86 -4.91
C ALA A 259 -10.63 17.12 -5.80
N LYS A 260 -10.98 15.94 -6.31
CA LYS A 260 -10.14 15.17 -7.25
C LYS A 260 -9.78 16.02 -8.46
N LYS A 261 -10.78 16.61 -9.11
CA LYS A 261 -10.59 17.49 -10.28
C LYS A 261 -9.71 18.70 -9.95
N SER A 262 -9.90 19.31 -8.79
CA SER A 262 -9.09 20.43 -8.33
C SER A 262 -7.62 20.04 -8.17
N ILE A 263 -7.32 18.91 -7.51
CA ILE A 263 -5.95 18.41 -7.30
C ILE A 263 -5.31 18.11 -8.67
N LEU A 264 -5.96 17.30 -9.51
CA LEU A 264 -5.43 16.91 -10.83
C LEU A 264 -5.14 18.11 -11.73
N ASN A 265 -5.94 19.18 -11.62
CA ASN A 265 -5.75 20.40 -12.40
C ASN A 265 -4.64 21.31 -11.85
N SER A 266 -4.28 21.16 -10.57
CA SER A 266 -3.31 22.04 -9.89
C SER A 266 -1.88 21.52 -9.89
N ILE A 267 -1.66 20.23 -10.11
CA ILE A 267 -0.33 19.61 -10.08
C ILE A 267 0.11 19.14 -11.47
N GLU A 268 1.41 19.06 -11.66
CA GLU A 268 2.03 18.60 -12.91
C GLU A 268 3.36 17.87 -12.62
N VAL A 269 3.77 17.03 -13.56
CA VAL A 269 5.08 16.37 -13.55
C VAL A 269 6.14 17.40 -13.95
N VAL A 270 7.29 17.33 -13.29
CA VAL A 270 8.48 18.13 -13.62
C VAL A 270 9.39 17.32 -14.53
N GLU A 271 9.74 17.88 -15.65
CA GLU A 271 10.66 17.27 -16.60
C GLU A 271 12.10 17.78 -16.40
N PRO A 272 13.11 16.95 -16.69
CA PRO A 272 13.02 15.52 -17.01
C PRO A 272 12.68 14.67 -15.77
N PRO A 273 12.18 13.41 -15.94
CA PRO A 273 12.05 12.47 -14.83
C PRO A 273 13.44 12.16 -14.23
N LEU A 274 13.47 11.76 -12.96
CA LEU A 274 14.73 11.46 -12.29
C LEU A 274 15.39 10.20 -12.83
N GLN A 275 14.62 9.11 -12.94
CA GLN A 275 15.05 7.87 -13.57
C GLN A 275 13.87 6.91 -13.80
N TYR A 276 14.12 5.78 -14.47
CA TYR A 276 13.20 4.64 -14.54
C TYR A 276 13.58 3.63 -13.46
N ASN A 277 12.65 3.31 -12.56
CA ASN A 277 12.84 2.29 -11.54
C ASN A 277 12.17 0.99 -11.96
N SER A 278 12.96 -0.08 -12.03
CA SER A 278 12.45 -1.44 -12.09
C SER A 278 11.85 -1.85 -10.74
N LEU A 279 11.00 -2.87 -10.77
CA LEU A 279 10.41 -3.47 -9.57
C LEU A 279 11.07 -4.81 -9.25
N TYR A 280 10.99 -5.22 -7.99
CA TYR A 280 11.63 -6.42 -7.47
C TYR A 280 10.73 -7.14 -6.48
N TYR A 281 10.98 -8.42 -6.28
CA TYR A 281 10.55 -9.17 -5.11
C TYR A 281 11.65 -9.12 -4.07
N ALA A 282 11.35 -8.64 -2.87
CA ALA A 282 12.30 -8.62 -1.76
C ALA A 282 12.03 -9.83 -0.84
N VAL A 283 12.87 -10.85 -0.96
CA VAL A 283 12.75 -12.09 -0.18
C VAL A 283 13.35 -11.88 1.20
N SER A 284 12.59 -12.20 2.24
CA SER A 284 13.06 -12.18 3.63
C SER A 284 14.17 -13.21 3.83
N LYS A 285 15.33 -12.78 4.33
CA LYS A 285 16.42 -13.70 4.68
C LYS A 285 16.13 -14.56 5.92
N LYS A 286 14.99 -14.29 6.59
CA LYS A 286 14.45 -15.12 7.67
C LYS A 286 13.42 -16.14 7.19
N ALA A 287 12.99 -16.07 5.93
CA ALA A 287 12.10 -17.08 5.36
C ALA A 287 12.81 -18.44 5.29
N PRO A 288 12.10 -19.55 5.56
CA PRO A 288 12.66 -20.88 5.36
C PRO A 288 13.18 -21.03 3.92
N GLU A 289 14.39 -21.59 3.78
CA GLU A 289 14.99 -21.83 2.46
C GLU A 289 15.01 -20.60 1.52
N TRP A 290 15.18 -19.39 2.06
CA TRP A 290 15.07 -18.13 1.32
C TRP A 290 15.97 -18.08 0.06
N LYS A 291 17.16 -18.69 0.12
CA LYS A 291 18.05 -18.76 -1.04
C LYS A 291 17.45 -19.60 -2.17
N THR A 292 16.82 -20.72 -1.84
CA THR A 292 16.12 -21.59 -2.77
C THR A 292 14.89 -20.88 -3.34
N LEU A 293 14.13 -20.19 -2.51
CA LEU A 293 12.97 -19.37 -2.93
C LEU A 293 13.41 -18.28 -3.91
N LEU A 294 14.44 -17.50 -3.58
CA LEU A 294 14.99 -16.44 -4.44
C LEU A 294 15.47 -17.00 -5.78
N LYS A 295 16.21 -18.12 -5.77
CA LYS A 295 16.65 -18.80 -6.99
C LYS A 295 15.47 -19.25 -7.85
N THR A 296 14.41 -19.75 -7.23
CA THR A 296 13.19 -20.19 -7.91
C THR A 296 12.48 -19.02 -8.58
N ILE A 297 12.32 -17.90 -7.86
CA ILE A 297 11.75 -16.65 -8.40
C ILE A 297 12.57 -16.17 -9.60
N ASN A 298 13.88 -16.07 -9.46
CA ASN A 298 14.76 -15.60 -10.53
C ASN A 298 14.71 -16.50 -11.78
N LYS A 299 14.64 -17.81 -11.59
CA LYS A 299 14.46 -18.75 -12.70
C LYS A 299 13.12 -18.55 -13.40
N ALA A 300 12.05 -18.33 -12.63
CA ALA A 300 10.72 -18.08 -13.19
C ALA A 300 10.68 -16.75 -13.97
N ILE A 301 11.25 -15.66 -13.42
CA ILE A 301 11.37 -14.37 -14.10
C ILE A 301 12.10 -14.55 -15.44
N THR A 302 13.28 -15.19 -15.44
CA THR A 302 14.06 -15.43 -16.66
C THR A 302 13.26 -16.21 -17.70
N SER A 303 12.54 -17.25 -17.29
CA SER A 303 11.72 -18.06 -18.21
C SER A 303 10.55 -17.24 -18.77
N PHE A 304 9.85 -16.46 -17.94
CA PHE A 304 8.74 -15.62 -18.35
C PHE A 304 9.16 -14.51 -19.31
N GLU A 305 10.32 -13.89 -19.08
CA GLU A 305 10.89 -12.90 -20.00
C GLU A 305 11.24 -13.51 -21.34
N LYS A 306 11.93 -14.67 -21.34
CA LYS A 306 12.32 -15.38 -22.57
C LYS A 306 11.13 -15.77 -23.43
N GLU A 307 10.00 -16.12 -22.81
CA GLU A 307 8.77 -16.54 -23.50
C GLU A 307 7.80 -15.40 -23.76
N GLY A 308 8.11 -14.17 -23.30
CA GLY A 308 7.24 -13.01 -23.44
C GLY A 308 5.98 -13.05 -22.55
N VAL A 309 5.94 -13.96 -21.56
CA VAL A 309 4.77 -14.15 -20.67
C VAL A 309 4.52 -12.90 -19.82
N THR A 310 5.58 -12.26 -19.30
CA THR A 310 5.47 -11.01 -18.53
C THR A 310 4.72 -9.95 -19.33
N GLN A 311 5.14 -9.70 -20.57
CA GLN A 311 4.52 -8.70 -21.42
C GLN A 311 3.08 -9.07 -21.80
N GLN A 312 2.81 -10.37 -22.02
CA GLN A 312 1.47 -10.86 -22.28
C GLN A 312 0.52 -10.62 -21.11
N ILE A 313 0.95 -10.88 -19.87
CA ILE A 313 0.15 -10.63 -18.65
C ILE A 313 -0.14 -9.13 -18.52
N ILE A 314 0.86 -8.25 -18.69
CA ILE A 314 0.69 -6.79 -18.64
C ILE A 314 -0.36 -6.34 -19.66
N ASN A 315 -0.22 -6.76 -20.92
CA ASN A 315 -1.10 -6.38 -22.01
C ASN A 315 -2.53 -6.91 -21.81
N ASN A 316 -2.68 -8.16 -21.37
CA ASN A 316 -3.97 -8.78 -21.12
C ASN A 316 -4.69 -8.07 -19.97
N THR A 317 -4.00 -7.77 -18.87
CA THR A 317 -4.58 -7.03 -17.74
C THR A 317 -5.06 -5.65 -18.21
N ARG A 318 -4.22 -4.90 -18.93
CA ARG A 318 -4.61 -3.58 -19.48
C ARG A 318 -5.81 -3.66 -20.40
N LYS A 319 -5.83 -4.65 -21.31
CA LYS A 319 -6.94 -4.84 -22.27
C LYS A 319 -8.26 -5.19 -21.59
N GLN A 320 -8.22 -6.06 -20.58
CA GLN A 320 -9.40 -6.44 -19.79
C GLN A 320 -9.94 -5.25 -18.99
N CYS A 321 -9.06 -4.49 -18.37
CA CYS A 321 -9.43 -3.36 -17.51
C CYS A 321 -9.93 -2.13 -18.31
N ASN A 322 -9.45 -1.94 -19.53
CA ASN A 322 -9.97 -0.89 -20.42
C ASN A 322 -11.38 -1.18 -20.95
N LYS A 323 -11.82 -2.45 -20.98
CA LYS A 323 -13.19 -2.82 -21.39
C LYS A 323 -14.25 -2.63 -20.30
N GLN A 324 -13.81 -2.44 -19.05
CA GLN A 324 -14.69 -2.25 -17.88
C GLN A 324 -14.91 -0.76 -17.54
N ARG A 325 -14.27 0.15 -18.26
CA ARG A 325 -14.49 1.61 -18.21
C ARG A 325 -15.48 2.05 -19.28
#